data_e068d97332921bb7c61cb3d1dc16a3ef
#
_entry.id   e068d97332921bb7c61cb3d1dc16a3ef
#
_cell.length_a   1.000
_cell.length_b   1.000
_cell.length_c   1.000
_cell.angle_alpha   90.00
_cell.angle_beta   90.00
_cell.angle_gamma   90.00
#
_symmetry.space_group_name_H-M   'P 1'
#
loop_
_entity.id
_entity.type
_entity.pdbx_description
1 polymer ?
#
loop_
_entity_poly.entity_id
_entity_poly.type
_entity_poly.pdbx_seq_one_letter_code
_entity_poly.pdbx_strand_id
1 'polypeptide(L)'
;MKKSKYFCLSFVLFFNLFSLPVKPDAIFEMGKDVFLNKAMCGSCHALSDAETVGQIGPNLNEIKPDIRRVINAVTKGIGVMPPFEGVLSTQEIEAVAHYVSISAAE
;
A
#
# COMPACT_ATOMS: atom_id res chain seq x y z
N MET A 1 -1.92 3.11 68.94
CA MET A 1 -2.87 2.82 67.89
C MET A 1 -2.21 3.08 66.55
N LYS A 2 -1.83 2.03 65.88
CA LYS A 2 -1.28 2.17 64.52
C LYS A 2 -2.43 2.20 63.53
N LYS A 3 -2.66 3.36 62.91
CA LYS A 3 -3.55 3.44 61.77
C LYS A 3 -2.83 2.86 60.55
N SER A 4 -3.18 1.64 60.19
CA SER A 4 -2.74 1.04 58.93
C SER A 4 -3.38 1.81 57.79
N LYS A 5 -2.59 2.64 57.12
CA LYS A 5 -3.01 3.25 55.86
C LYS A 5 -2.78 2.23 54.78
N TYR A 6 -3.80 1.47 54.47
CA TYR A 6 -3.81 0.69 53.25
C TYR A 6 -3.88 1.65 52.07
N PHE A 7 -2.73 1.93 51.53
CA PHE A 7 -2.64 2.64 50.28
C PHE A 7 -3.02 1.63 49.18
N CYS A 8 -4.29 1.59 48.83
CA CYS A 8 -4.70 0.91 47.64
C CYS A 8 -4.10 1.65 46.44
N LEU A 9 -2.93 1.21 46.03
CA LEU A 9 -2.39 1.57 44.73
C LEU A 9 -3.28 0.87 43.70
N SER A 10 -4.33 1.57 43.27
CA SER A 10 -5.11 1.19 42.14
C SER A 10 -4.20 1.36 40.92
N PHE A 11 -3.51 0.28 40.58
CA PHE A 11 -2.75 0.23 39.34
C PHE A 11 -3.76 0.19 38.18
N VAL A 12 -4.20 1.37 37.78
CA VAL A 12 -4.97 1.50 36.53
C VAL A 12 -3.99 1.22 35.41
N LEU A 13 -3.97 -0.04 34.98
CA LEU A 13 -3.32 -0.41 33.74
C LEU A 13 -4.07 0.33 32.63
N PHE A 14 -3.57 1.51 32.30
CA PHE A 14 -3.92 2.15 31.04
C PHE A 14 -3.34 1.28 29.92
N PHE A 15 -4.14 0.36 29.42
CA PHE A 15 -3.88 -0.29 28.18
C PHE A 15 -4.12 0.76 27.09
N ASN A 16 -3.11 1.58 26.86
CA ASN A 16 -3.08 2.39 25.65
C ASN A 16 -3.00 1.41 24.48
N LEU A 17 -4.14 1.11 23.88
CA LEU A 17 -4.19 0.58 22.54
C LEU A 17 -3.60 1.67 21.65
N PHE A 18 -2.29 1.65 21.53
CA PHE A 18 -1.60 2.39 20.51
C PHE A 18 -1.96 1.75 19.17
N SER A 19 -3.05 2.20 18.58
CA SER A 19 -3.22 2.09 17.14
C SER A 19 -2.13 2.97 16.54
N LEU A 20 -0.98 2.36 16.21
CA LEU A 20 0.04 3.06 15.46
C LEU A 20 -0.61 3.51 14.15
N PRO A 21 -0.69 4.82 13.87
CA PRO A 21 -1.16 5.27 12.58
C PRO A 21 -0.25 4.67 11.52
N VAL A 22 -0.84 3.97 10.55
CA VAL A 22 -0.10 3.51 9.37
C VAL A 22 0.41 4.76 8.67
N LYS A 23 1.73 4.96 8.68
CA LYS A 23 2.34 6.10 8.02
C LYS A 23 2.07 6.01 6.52
N PRO A 24 1.76 7.14 5.83
CA PRO A 24 1.60 7.17 4.38
C PRO A 24 2.78 6.54 3.63
N ASP A 25 4.00 6.68 4.18
CA ASP A 25 5.22 6.07 3.66
C ASP A 25 5.19 4.55 3.66
N ALA A 26 4.56 3.92 4.66
CA ALA A 26 4.45 2.47 4.74
C ALA A 26 3.52 1.90 3.64
N ILE A 27 2.46 2.61 3.29
CA ILE A 27 1.55 2.23 2.20
C ILE A 27 2.27 2.38 0.86
N PHE A 28 3.01 3.47 0.67
CA PHE A 28 3.82 3.72 -0.52
C PHE A 28 4.86 2.62 -0.72
N GLU A 29 5.60 2.26 0.31
CA GLU A 29 6.62 1.20 0.26
C GLU A 29 6.00 -0.18 0.02
N MET A 30 4.86 -0.47 0.63
CA MET A 30 4.11 -1.71 0.34
C MET A 30 3.69 -1.75 -1.12
N GLY A 31 3.18 -0.66 -1.65
CA GLY A 31 2.78 -0.56 -3.06
C GLY A 31 3.96 -0.72 -4.00
N LYS A 32 5.10 -0.15 -3.67
CA LYS A 32 6.34 -0.32 -4.43
C LYS A 32 6.80 -1.79 -4.46
N ASP A 33 6.73 -2.47 -3.33
CA ASP A 33 7.05 -3.88 -3.24
C ASP A 33 6.10 -4.75 -4.08
N VAL A 34 4.81 -4.46 -4.03
CA VAL A 34 3.83 -5.13 -4.90
C VAL A 34 4.17 -4.92 -6.37
N PHE A 35 4.47 -3.69 -6.76
CA PHE A 35 4.81 -3.33 -8.13
C PHE A 35 6.06 -4.05 -8.65
N LEU A 36 7.10 -4.10 -7.84
CA LEU A 36 8.39 -4.69 -8.23
C LEU A 36 8.46 -6.20 -8.06
N ASN A 37 7.91 -6.73 -6.97
CA ASN A 37 8.19 -8.11 -6.55
C ASN A 37 6.95 -9.01 -6.57
N LYS A 38 5.85 -8.60 -5.98
CA LYS A 38 4.68 -9.48 -5.84
C LYS A 38 3.90 -9.67 -7.13
N ALA A 39 3.62 -8.59 -7.84
CA ALA A 39 2.85 -8.61 -9.08
C ALA A 39 3.70 -8.36 -10.32
N MET A 40 4.95 -7.95 -10.14
CA MET A 40 5.91 -7.71 -11.23
C MET A 40 5.36 -6.79 -12.32
N CYS A 41 4.69 -5.72 -11.92
CA CYS A 41 4.07 -4.75 -12.84
C CYS A 41 5.11 -4.10 -13.79
N GLY A 42 6.33 -3.93 -13.27
CA GLY A 42 7.45 -3.37 -14.04
C GLY A 42 7.91 -4.22 -15.22
N SER A 43 7.49 -5.49 -15.29
CA SER A 43 7.76 -6.35 -16.47
C SER A 43 7.05 -5.84 -17.71
N CYS A 44 5.91 -5.15 -17.53
CA CYS A 44 5.07 -4.63 -18.62
C CYS A 44 5.01 -3.11 -18.66
N HIS A 45 5.16 -2.45 -17.50
CA HIS A 45 5.00 -1.01 -17.38
C HIS A 45 6.31 -0.28 -17.07
N ALA A 46 6.55 0.79 -17.81
CA ALA A 46 7.58 1.76 -17.44
C ALA A 46 7.05 2.67 -16.32
N LEU A 47 7.86 2.88 -15.30
CA LEU A 47 7.62 3.80 -14.20
C LEU A 47 8.95 4.28 -13.64
N SER A 48 9.20 5.59 -13.69
CA SER A 48 10.51 6.16 -13.34
C SER A 48 10.92 5.88 -11.89
N ASP A 49 10.01 6.05 -10.93
CA ASP A 49 10.30 5.80 -9.52
C ASP A 49 10.72 4.34 -9.25
N ALA A 50 10.15 3.40 -9.98
CA ALA A 50 10.50 1.99 -9.88
C ALA A 50 11.71 1.59 -10.74
N GLU A 51 12.25 2.50 -11.53
CA GLU A 51 13.34 2.25 -12.49
C GLU A 51 12.99 1.12 -13.46
N THR A 52 11.74 1.02 -13.88
CA THR A 52 11.27 0.01 -14.83
C THR A 52 11.04 0.62 -16.20
N VAL A 53 11.22 -0.21 -17.22
CA VAL A 53 11.19 0.19 -18.65
C VAL A 53 10.34 -0.75 -19.50
N GLY A 54 9.41 -1.48 -18.90
CA GLY A 54 8.51 -2.37 -19.62
C GLY A 54 7.72 -1.64 -20.71
N GLN A 55 7.53 -2.29 -21.86
CA GLN A 55 6.91 -1.69 -23.04
C GLN A 55 5.63 -2.41 -23.48
N ILE A 56 5.24 -3.49 -22.79
CA ILE A 56 4.03 -4.25 -23.14
C ILE A 56 2.77 -3.47 -22.75
N GLY A 57 2.80 -2.89 -21.55
CA GLY A 57 1.74 -2.01 -21.08
C GLY A 57 2.06 -0.54 -21.29
N PRO A 58 1.09 0.37 -21.06
CA PRO A 58 1.34 1.81 -21.12
C PRO A 58 2.44 2.27 -20.16
N ASN A 59 3.21 3.28 -20.58
CA ASN A 59 4.12 4.00 -19.70
C ASN A 59 3.30 4.80 -18.68
N LEU A 60 3.45 4.47 -17.41
CA LEU A 60 2.62 5.05 -16.35
C LEU A 60 2.92 6.53 -16.12
N ASN A 61 4.16 6.97 -16.30
CA ASN A 61 4.50 8.39 -16.21
C ASN A 61 3.85 9.22 -17.35
N GLU A 62 3.56 8.62 -18.47
CA GLU A 62 2.87 9.29 -19.57
C GLU A 62 1.35 9.38 -19.34
N ILE A 63 0.73 8.28 -18.94
CA ILE A 63 -0.74 8.25 -18.76
C ILE A 63 -1.20 8.81 -17.43
N LYS A 64 -0.37 8.84 -16.41
CA LYS A 64 -0.64 9.39 -15.07
C LYS A 64 -2.01 8.99 -14.53
N PRO A 65 -2.26 7.69 -14.34
CA PRO A 65 -3.58 7.22 -13.95
C PRO A 65 -3.92 7.65 -12.52
N ASP A 66 -5.19 7.99 -12.30
CA ASP A 66 -5.67 8.21 -10.94
C ASP A 66 -5.81 6.88 -10.18
N ILE A 67 -5.96 6.96 -8.86
CA ILE A 67 -5.99 5.80 -7.99
C ILE A 67 -7.13 4.82 -8.33
N ARG A 68 -8.30 5.32 -8.69
CA ARG A 68 -9.47 4.48 -9.03
C ARG A 68 -9.24 3.71 -10.32
N ARG A 69 -8.65 4.37 -11.29
CA ARG A 69 -8.30 3.72 -12.56
C ARG A 69 -7.32 2.58 -12.33
N VAL A 70 -6.32 2.80 -11.48
CA VAL A 70 -5.35 1.74 -11.14
C VAL A 70 -6.03 0.59 -10.39
N ILE A 71 -6.85 0.88 -9.39
CA ILE A 71 -7.60 -0.16 -8.65
C ILE A 71 -8.43 -1.02 -9.62
N ASN A 72 -9.18 -0.40 -10.52
CA ASN A 72 -10.00 -1.14 -11.49
C ASN A 72 -9.16 -2.00 -12.43
N ALA A 73 -8.08 -1.45 -12.97
CA ALA A 73 -7.20 -2.18 -13.88
C ALA A 73 -6.52 -3.37 -13.21
N VAL A 74 -6.02 -3.19 -12.01
CA VAL A 74 -5.35 -4.25 -11.24
C VAL A 74 -6.34 -5.32 -10.79
N THR A 75 -7.53 -4.91 -10.35
CA THR A 75 -8.55 -5.86 -9.88
C THR A 75 -9.09 -6.72 -11.01
N LYS A 76 -9.47 -6.11 -12.13
CA LYS A 76 -10.21 -6.77 -13.21
C LYS A 76 -9.35 -7.18 -14.40
N GLY A 77 -8.14 -6.61 -14.50
CA GLY A 77 -7.33 -6.73 -15.70
C GLY A 77 -7.88 -5.96 -16.90
N ILE A 78 -7.04 -5.77 -17.91
CA ILE A 78 -7.40 -5.12 -19.18
C ILE A 78 -6.62 -5.80 -20.30
N GLY A 79 -7.30 -6.41 -21.26
CA GLY A 79 -6.64 -7.06 -22.40
C GLY A 79 -5.65 -8.12 -21.93
N VAL A 80 -4.37 -7.96 -22.25
CA VAL A 80 -3.30 -8.89 -21.85
C VAL A 80 -2.88 -8.73 -20.38
N MET A 81 -3.24 -7.61 -19.75
CA MET A 81 -3.00 -7.42 -18.33
C MET A 81 -3.93 -8.33 -17.51
N PRO A 82 -3.40 -9.29 -16.73
CA PRO A 82 -4.24 -10.20 -16.00
C PRO A 82 -4.94 -9.53 -14.82
N PRO A 83 -6.07 -10.08 -14.35
CA PRO A 83 -6.70 -9.64 -13.11
C PRO A 83 -5.89 -10.15 -11.91
N PHE A 84 -5.72 -9.29 -10.90
CA PHE A 84 -5.02 -9.65 -9.67
C PHE A 84 -5.97 -9.88 -8.48
N GLU A 85 -7.27 -9.75 -8.69
CA GLU A 85 -8.27 -10.13 -7.68
C GLU A 85 -8.08 -11.61 -7.30
N GLY A 86 -7.98 -11.90 -5.99
CA GLY A 86 -7.69 -13.25 -5.50
C GLY A 86 -6.20 -13.65 -5.53
N VAL A 87 -5.34 -12.91 -6.24
CA VAL A 87 -3.89 -13.07 -6.23
C VAL A 87 -3.26 -12.10 -5.23
N LEU A 88 -3.68 -10.84 -5.29
CA LEU A 88 -3.31 -9.81 -4.31
C LEU A 88 -4.48 -9.60 -3.34
N SER A 89 -4.16 -9.28 -2.09
CA SER A 89 -5.17 -8.83 -1.13
C SER A 89 -5.73 -7.47 -1.53
N THR A 90 -6.90 -7.12 -1.01
CA THR A 90 -7.48 -5.79 -1.19
C THR A 90 -6.52 -4.68 -0.75
N GLN A 91 -5.84 -4.89 0.37
CA GLN A 91 -4.84 -3.95 0.88
C GLN A 91 -3.64 -3.80 -0.06
N GLU A 92 -3.19 -4.87 -0.66
CA GLU A 92 -2.09 -4.85 -1.63
C GLU A 92 -2.50 -4.13 -2.92
N ILE A 93 -3.71 -4.34 -3.39
CA ILE A 93 -4.27 -3.63 -4.55
C ILE A 93 -4.36 -2.13 -4.27
N GLU A 94 -4.88 -1.75 -3.11
CA GLU A 94 -4.94 -0.34 -2.70
C GLU A 94 -3.56 0.28 -2.55
N ALA A 95 -2.61 -0.46 -2.00
CA ALA A 95 -1.24 0.01 -1.83
C ALA A 95 -0.54 0.24 -3.16
N VAL A 96 -0.64 -0.69 -4.12
CA VAL A 96 -0.02 -0.51 -5.44
C VAL A 96 -0.69 0.61 -6.23
N ALA A 97 -2.00 0.79 -6.08
CA ALA A 97 -2.72 1.90 -6.69
C ALA A 97 -2.28 3.25 -6.13
N HIS A 98 -2.09 3.32 -4.83
CA HIS A 98 -1.54 4.49 -4.15
C HIS A 98 -0.12 4.80 -4.65
N TYR A 99 0.74 3.81 -4.68
CA TYR A 99 2.11 3.94 -5.17
C TYR A 99 2.15 4.45 -6.61
N VAL A 100 1.43 3.82 -7.51
CA VAL A 100 1.42 4.18 -8.94
C VAL A 100 0.86 5.60 -9.15
N SER A 101 -0.26 5.92 -8.52
CA SER A 101 -0.91 7.23 -8.71
C SER A 101 -0.03 8.39 -8.24
N ILE A 102 0.75 8.20 -7.18
CA ILE A 102 1.67 9.23 -6.67
C ILE A 102 2.93 9.29 -7.52
N SER A 103 3.60 8.16 -7.74
CA SER A 103 4.90 8.14 -8.42
C SER A 103 4.79 8.44 -9.91
N ALA A 104 3.69 8.10 -10.56
CA ALA A 104 3.46 8.43 -11.96
C ALA A 104 3.18 9.92 -12.21
N ALA A 105 2.73 10.63 -11.18
CA ALA A 105 2.44 12.06 -11.26
C ALA A 105 3.68 12.95 -11.17
N GLU A 106 4.80 12.40 -10.78
CA GLU A 106 6.07 13.11 -10.66
C GLU A 106 6.73 13.48 -11.99
#